data_fbcbb7544b2a72c0537c3e99c745a51f
#
_entry.id   fbcbb7544b2a72c0537c3e99c745a51f
#
_cell.length_a   1.000
_cell.length_b   1.000
_cell.length_c   1.000
_cell.angle_alpha   90.00
_cell.angle_beta   90.00
_cell.angle_gamma   90.00
#
_symmetry.space_group_name_H-M   'P 1'
#
loop_
_entity.id
_entity.type
_entity.pdbx_description
1 polymer ?
#
loop_
_entity_poly.entity_id
_entity_poly.type
_entity_poly.pdbx_seq_one_letter_code
_entity_poly.pdbx_strand_id
1 'polypeptide(L)'
;MRRILKRHDVLADEWRLFGEEAAGAVDSGSDALIVPLAELRKDTAAWLARPGRLGVRLAPSESVESLSDVLPHLTLVAVEFPGVGEGRGFSYGRLLRDRLGFTGEIRAVGAAVKQDKIFLLARCGFDSFELPPEEKADEALAALRRYDVVYQPAEPIEGIERQRFFA
;
A
#
# COMPACT_ATOMS: atom_id res chain seq x y z
N MET A 1 3.07 -17.80 -1.61
CA MET A 1 1.87 -16.98 -1.33
C MET A 1 2.32 -15.76 -0.54
N ARG A 2 2.04 -14.54 -1.03
CA ARG A 2 2.44 -13.29 -0.36
C ARG A 2 1.62 -13.12 0.92
N ARG A 3 2.27 -12.58 1.96
CA ARG A 3 1.65 -12.32 3.26
C ARG A 3 1.46 -10.82 3.40
N ILE A 4 0.24 -10.41 3.69
CA ILE A 4 -0.13 -9.01 3.87
C ILE A 4 -0.50 -8.78 5.33
N LEU A 5 0.25 -7.92 6.01
CA LEU A 5 -0.14 -7.39 7.30
C LEU A 5 -1.14 -6.26 7.05
N LYS A 6 -2.35 -6.41 7.55
CA LYS A 6 -3.42 -5.40 7.41
C LYS A 6 -4.16 -5.25 8.73
N ARG A 7 -4.21 -4.02 9.26
CA ARG A 7 -4.77 -3.72 10.59
C ARG A 7 -4.12 -4.56 11.69
N HIS A 8 -4.75 -5.64 12.11
CA HIS A 8 -4.31 -6.47 13.24
C HIS A 8 -4.03 -7.93 12.86
N ASP A 9 -4.11 -8.25 11.57
CA ASP A 9 -4.01 -9.62 11.07
C ASP A 9 -3.00 -9.73 9.95
N VAL A 10 -2.44 -10.94 9.80
CA VAL A 10 -1.62 -11.31 8.65
C VAL A 10 -2.43 -12.24 7.76
N LEU A 11 -2.73 -11.76 6.57
CA LEU A 11 -3.60 -12.42 5.61
C LEU A 11 -2.80 -12.88 4.38
N ALA A 12 -3.34 -13.87 3.69
CA ALA A 12 -2.89 -14.19 2.35
C ALA A 12 -3.32 -13.09 1.37
N ASP A 13 -2.44 -12.73 0.43
CA ASP A 13 -2.77 -11.72 -0.57
C ASP A 13 -3.81 -12.26 -1.56
N GLU A 14 -4.92 -11.57 -1.68
CA GLU A 14 -5.97 -11.86 -2.66
C GLU A 14 -5.73 -11.18 -4.02
N TRP A 15 -4.76 -10.26 -4.09
CA TRP A 15 -4.42 -9.53 -5.31
C TRP A 15 -3.39 -10.29 -6.14
N ARG A 16 -3.60 -10.31 -7.44
CA ARG A 16 -2.61 -10.78 -8.41
C ARG A 16 -1.73 -9.61 -8.85
N LEU A 17 -0.48 -9.88 -9.19
CA LEU A 17 0.37 -8.88 -9.85
C LEU A 17 0.37 -9.13 -11.35
N PHE A 18 0.31 -8.06 -12.12
CA PHE A 18 0.48 -8.12 -13.56
C PHE A 18 1.87 -8.68 -13.91
N GLY A 19 1.89 -9.67 -14.79
CA GLY A 19 3.12 -10.37 -15.18
C GLY A 19 3.52 -11.54 -14.29
N GLU A 20 2.87 -11.74 -13.12
CA GLU A 20 2.98 -12.97 -12.33
C GLU A 20 1.92 -13.99 -12.78
N GLU A 21 2.00 -14.42 -14.02
CA GLU A 21 1.12 -15.48 -14.49
C GLU A 21 1.56 -16.82 -13.91
N ALA A 22 0.71 -17.39 -13.05
CA ALA A 22 0.77 -18.82 -12.81
C ALA A 22 0.47 -19.51 -14.13
N ALA A 23 1.37 -20.32 -14.63
CA ALA A 23 1.23 -21.02 -15.89
C ALA A 23 -0.15 -21.70 -15.98
N GLY A 24 -1.02 -21.19 -16.85
CA GLY A 24 -2.34 -21.75 -17.14
C GLY A 24 -3.56 -21.01 -16.56
N ALA A 25 -3.42 -19.95 -15.77
CA ALA A 25 -4.57 -19.16 -15.32
C ALA A 25 -4.89 -18.06 -16.34
N VAL A 26 -5.97 -18.24 -17.08
CA VAL A 26 -6.54 -17.18 -17.93
C VAL A 26 -7.04 -16.05 -17.01
N ASP A 27 -6.61 -14.81 -17.25
CA ASP A 27 -7.19 -13.66 -16.58
C ASP A 27 -8.68 -13.56 -16.98
N SER A 28 -9.56 -13.87 -16.03
CA SER A 28 -11.02 -13.81 -16.24
C SER A 28 -11.53 -12.38 -16.38
N GLY A 29 -10.64 -11.38 -16.24
CA GLY A 29 -11.01 -9.97 -16.16
C GLY A 29 -11.68 -9.55 -14.85
N SER A 30 -12.13 -10.49 -14.02
CA SER A 30 -12.84 -10.23 -12.74
C SER A 30 -11.92 -10.25 -11.52
N ASP A 31 -10.69 -10.75 -11.65
CA ASP A 31 -9.74 -10.83 -10.54
C ASP A 31 -9.28 -9.45 -10.06
N ALA A 32 -8.93 -9.35 -8.79
CA ALA A 32 -8.25 -8.18 -8.24
C ALA A 32 -6.81 -8.14 -8.75
N LEU A 33 -6.45 -7.13 -9.53
CA LEU A 33 -5.16 -7.05 -10.20
C LEU A 33 -4.42 -5.75 -9.85
N ILE A 34 -3.14 -5.87 -9.51
CA ILE A 34 -2.23 -4.73 -9.35
C ILE A 34 -1.36 -4.65 -10.59
N VAL A 35 -1.39 -3.50 -11.27
CA VAL A 35 -0.59 -3.24 -12.48
C VAL A 35 0.47 -2.17 -12.21
N PRO A 36 1.67 -2.25 -12.79
CA PRO A 36 2.62 -1.13 -12.75
C PRO A 36 2.02 0.12 -13.40
N LEU A 37 2.36 1.31 -12.89
CA LEU A 37 1.87 2.56 -13.49
C LEU A 37 2.23 2.67 -14.98
N ALA A 38 3.46 2.28 -15.34
CA ALA A 38 3.90 2.28 -16.74
C ALA A 38 3.02 1.40 -17.64
N GLU A 39 2.51 0.27 -17.13
CA GLU A 39 1.60 -0.60 -17.87
C GLU A 39 0.19 0.00 -17.97
N LEU A 40 -0.32 0.54 -16.87
CA LEU A 40 -1.60 1.25 -16.85
C LEU A 40 -1.63 2.38 -17.89
N ARG A 41 -0.52 3.09 -18.07
CA ARG A 41 -0.41 4.24 -18.98
C ARG A 41 -0.32 3.86 -20.46
N LYS A 42 -0.05 2.60 -20.80
CA LYS A 42 -0.06 2.15 -22.22
C LYS A 42 -1.47 2.16 -22.80
N ASP A 43 -2.47 1.75 -22.03
CA ASP A 43 -3.88 1.77 -22.45
C ASP A 43 -4.79 1.94 -21.22
N THR A 44 -4.82 3.16 -20.71
CA THR A 44 -5.61 3.51 -19.51
C THR A 44 -7.09 3.16 -19.68
N ALA A 45 -7.64 3.38 -20.88
CA ALA A 45 -9.07 3.14 -21.13
C ALA A 45 -9.42 1.65 -21.04
N ALA A 46 -8.60 0.77 -21.60
CA ALA A 46 -8.81 -0.67 -21.51
C ALA A 46 -8.71 -1.17 -20.05
N TRP A 47 -7.73 -0.65 -19.28
CA TRP A 47 -7.59 -1.01 -17.88
C TRP A 47 -8.79 -0.57 -17.02
N LEU A 48 -9.30 0.65 -17.24
CA LEU A 48 -10.47 1.17 -16.51
C LEU A 48 -11.79 0.51 -16.93
N ALA A 49 -11.88 -0.06 -18.12
CA ALA A 49 -13.05 -0.82 -18.59
C ALA A 49 -13.13 -2.23 -18.00
N ARG A 50 -12.10 -2.68 -17.31
CA ARG A 50 -12.02 -4.00 -16.70
C ARG A 50 -13.06 -4.17 -15.58
N PRO A 51 -13.80 -5.31 -15.51
CA PRO A 51 -14.84 -5.50 -14.49
C PRO A 51 -14.27 -5.80 -13.09
N GLY A 52 -13.02 -6.27 -13.00
CA GLY A 52 -12.36 -6.60 -11.73
C GLY A 52 -11.81 -5.39 -10.98
N ARG A 53 -11.45 -5.58 -9.70
CA ARG A 53 -10.79 -4.54 -8.91
C ARG A 53 -9.42 -4.21 -9.49
N LEU A 54 -9.13 -2.93 -9.63
CA LEU A 54 -7.87 -2.45 -10.17
C LEU A 54 -7.04 -1.75 -9.09
N GLY A 55 -5.81 -2.17 -8.96
CA GLY A 55 -4.78 -1.51 -8.18
C GLY A 55 -3.61 -1.08 -9.05
N VAL A 56 -2.86 -0.07 -8.61
CA VAL A 56 -1.65 0.37 -9.29
C VAL A 56 -0.44 0.21 -8.38
N ARG A 57 0.70 -0.17 -8.95
CA ARG A 57 2.00 -0.20 -8.27
C ARG A 57 2.85 0.97 -8.77
N LEU A 58 3.30 1.80 -7.83
CA LEU A 58 4.19 2.92 -8.08
C LEU A 58 5.63 2.51 -7.78
N ALA A 59 6.49 2.66 -8.76
CA ALA A 59 7.93 2.58 -8.56
C ALA A 59 8.48 3.83 -7.85
N PRO A 60 9.66 3.78 -7.21
CA PRO A 60 10.22 4.89 -6.43
C PRO A 60 10.45 6.19 -7.23
N SER A 61 10.62 6.08 -8.54
CA SER A 61 10.83 7.21 -9.45
C SER A 61 9.54 7.86 -9.95
N GLU A 62 8.39 7.23 -9.71
CA GLU A 62 7.09 7.69 -10.19
C GLU A 62 6.41 8.58 -9.14
N SER A 63 5.70 9.61 -9.60
CA SER A 63 4.99 10.56 -8.73
C SER A 63 3.54 10.13 -8.50
N VAL A 64 3.04 10.29 -7.27
CA VAL A 64 1.64 10.01 -6.94
C VAL A 64 0.67 10.98 -7.64
N GLU A 65 1.11 12.20 -7.93
CA GLU A 65 0.31 13.20 -8.65
C GLU A 65 -0.05 12.73 -10.07
N SER A 66 0.78 11.87 -10.64
CA SER A 66 0.49 11.28 -11.96
C SER A 66 -0.73 10.35 -11.95
N LEU A 67 -1.26 9.98 -10.77
CA LEU A 67 -2.46 9.16 -10.64
C LEU A 67 -3.77 9.95 -10.57
N SER A 68 -3.72 11.27 -10.48
CA SER A 68 -4.89 12.13 -10.17
C SER A 68 -6.12 11.86 -11.05
N ASP A 69 -5.90 11.56 -12.32
CA ASP A 69 -6.95 11.29 -13.32
C ASP A 69 -7.58 9.88 -13.19
N VAL A 70 -6.83 8.90 -12.69
CA VAL A 70 -7.28 7.50 -12.57
C VAL A 70 -7.63 7.10 -11.14
N LEU A 71 -7.22 7.89 -10.16
CA LEU A 71 -7.37 7.59 -8.74
C LEU A 71 -8.81 7.23 -8.32
N PRO A 72 -9.88 7.88 -8.84
CA PRO A 72 -11.26 7.53 -8.51
C PRO A 72 -11.68 6.11 -8.92
N HIS A 73 -10.94 5.50 -9.84
CA HIS A 73 -11.21 4.16 -10.37
C HIS A 73 -10.35 3.08 -9.71
N LEU A 74 -9.39 3.47 -8.86
CA LEU A 74 -8.50 2.54 -8.19
C LEU A 74 -9.03 2.16 -6.81
N THR A 75 -8.92 0.89 -6.46
CA THR A 75 -9.23 0.40 -5.12
C THR A 75 -7.99 0.20 -4.25
N LEU A 76 -6.80 0.18 -4.88
CA LEU A 76 -5.52 0.02 -4.21
C LEU A 76 -4.40 0.79 -4.90
N VAL A 77 -3.53 1.44 -4.11
CA VAL A 77 -2.25 1.99 -4.56
C VAL A 77 -1.13 1.32 -3.77
N ALA A 78 -0.30 0.54 -4.44
CA ALA A 78 0.89 -0.08 -3.87
C ALA A 78 2.11 0.79 -4.11
N VAL A 79 2.77 1.22 -3.05
CA VAL A 79 4.00 2.04 -3.11
C VAL A 79 5.20 1.15 -2.86
N GLU A 80 6.18 1.18 -3.76
CA GLU A 80 7.34 0.32 -3.70
C GLU A 80 8.48 0.90 -2.86
N PHE A 81 9.02 0.05 -1.96
CA PHE A 81 10.19 0.30 -1.12
C PHE A 81 11.26 -0.76 -1.41
N PRO A 82 12.04 -0.63 -2.48
CA PRO A 82 13.01 -1.65 -2.89
C PRO A 82 14.23 -1.71 -1.99
N GLY A 83 14.59 -0.60 -1.35
CA GLY A 83 15.81 -0.49 -0.54
C GLY A 83 15.67 0.45 0.64
N VAL A 84 16.64 0.36 1.56
CA VAL A 84 16.63 1.09 2.86
C VAL A 84 16.71 2.61 2.68
N GLY A 85 17.30 3.10 1.59
CA GLY A 85 17.51 4.52 1.32
C GLY A 85 16.29 5.26 0.72
N GLU A 86 15.24 4.53 0.33
CA GLU A 86 14.07 5.12 -0.33
C GLU A 86 13.08 5.71 0.68
N GLY A 87 13.26 7.00 1.02
CA GLY A 87 12.38 7.72 1.93
C GLY A 87 11.15 8.39 1.27
N ARG A 88 11.15 8.56 -0.06
CA ARG A 88 10.07 9.28 -0.78
C ARG A 88 8.70 8.63 -0.59
N GLY A 89 8.66 7.30 -0.56
CA GLY A 89 7.42 6.54 -0.39
C GLY A 89 6.65 6.91 0.89
N PHE A 90 7.32 7.35 1.97
CA PHE A 90 6.63 7.81 3.17
C PHE A 90 5.74 9.02 2.91
N SER A 91 6.23 9.98 2.12
CA SER A 91 5.46 11.16 1.73
C SER A 91 4.28 10.80 0.82
N TYR A 92 4.38 9.73 0.04
CA TYR A 92 3.33 9.31 -0.89
C TYR A 92 2.04 8.90 -0.18
N GLY A 93 2.15 8.20 0.97
CA GLY A 93 0.98 7.89 1.80
C GLY A 93 0.22 9.15 2.21
N ARG A 94 0.96 10.15 2.72
CA ARG A 94 0.38 11.45 3.10
C ARG A 94 -0.22 12.20 1.92
N LEU A 95 0.49 12.28 0.79
CA LEU A 95 0.00 12.96 -0.40
C LEU A 95 -1.29 12.30 -0.94
N LEU A 96 -1.35 10.97 -0.95
CA LEU A 96 -2.55 10.23 -1.37
C LEU A 96 -3.74 10.54 -0.45
N ARG A 97 -3.54 10.57 0.88
CA ARG A 97 -4.62 10.86 1.84
C ARG A 97 -5.00 12.32 1.87
N ASP A 98 -4.04 13.20 2.19
CA ASP A 98 -4.30 14.59 2.54
C ASP A 98 -4.56 15.46 1.30
N ARG A 99 -3.83 15.21 0.21
CA ARG A 99 -3.87 16.07 -0.98
C ARG A 99 -4.76 15.55 -2.09
N LEU A 100 -4.70 14.23 -2.35
CA LEU A 100 -5.45 13.61 -3.43
C LEU A 100 -6.76 12.97 -2.95
N GLY A 101 -7.01 12.91 -1.65
CA GLY A 101 -8.25 12.42 -1.06
C GLY A 101 -8.53 10.93 -1.34
N PHE A 102 -7.48 10.14 -1.55
CA PHE A 102 -7.64 8.72 -1.85
C PHE A 102 -8.15 7.94 -0.63
N THR A 103 -9.29 7.29 -0.77
CA THR A 103 -9.96 6.51 0.28
C THR A 103 -9.75 5.01 0.15
N GLY A 104 -9.19 4.54 -0.97
CA GLY A 104 -8.84 3.13 -1.18
C GLY A 104 -7.65 2.66 -0.34
N GLU A 105 -7.26 1.41 -0.50
CA GLU A 105 -6.14 0.81 0.22
C GLU A 105 -4.79 1.39 -0.25
N ILE A 106 -3.95 1.87 0.68
CA ILE A 106 -2.56 2.23 0.40
C ILE A 106 -1.69 1.12 0.99
N ARG A 107 -0.94 0.45 0.12
CA ARG A 107 -0.10 -0.69 0.48
C ARG A 107 1.38 -0.36 0.33
N ALA A 108 2.18 -0.69 1.34
CA ALA A 108 3.64 -0.69 1.21
C ALA A 108 4.12 -2.06 0.73
N VAL A 109 4.95 -2.08 -0.31
CA VAL A 109 5.48 -3.32 -0.91
C VAL A 109 6.99 -3.23 -1.10
N GLY A 110 7.67 -4.38 -1.13
CA GLY A 110 9.09 -4.47 -1.43
C GLY A 110 9.96 -4.83 -0.24
N ALA A 111 11.24 -5.11 -0.52
CA ALA A 111 12.20 -5.70 0.44
C ALA A 111 12.49 -4.81 1.67
N ALA A 112 12.25 -3.52 1.58
CA ALA A 112 12.47 -2.59 2.70
C ALA A 112 11.25 -2.42 3.62
N VAL A 113 10.15 -3.13 3.38
CA VAL A 113 8.96 -3.12 4.25
C VAL A 113 9.22 -4.09 5.41
N LYS A 114 9.88 -3.59 6.45
CA LYS A 114 10.30 -4.36 7.63
C LYS A 114 9.68 -3.80 8.91
N GLN A 115 9.73 -4.59 9.98
CA GLN A 115 9.15 -4.26 11.28
C GLN A 115 9.54 -2.88 11.81
N ASP A 116 10.74 -2.38 11.53
CA ASP A 116 11.24 -1.08 11.97
C ASP A 116 10.52 0.11 11.31
N LYS A 117 9.93 -0.10 10.13
CA LYS A 117 9.24 0.94 9.34
C LYS A 117 7.72 0.86 9.40
N ILE A 118 7.14 -0.29 9.73
CA ILE A 118 5.68 -0.54 9.65
C ILE A 118 4.89 0.51 10.45
N PHE A 119 5.30 0.80 11.68
CA PHE A 119 4.61 1.80 12.50
C PHE A 119 4.66 3.21 11.87
N LEU A 120 5.82 3.63 11.34
CA LEU A 120 5.97 4.93 10.70
C LEU A 120 5.17 5.02 9.40
N LEU A 121 5.16 3.94 8.61
CA LEU A 121 4.36 3.86 7.38
C LEU A 121 2.87 3.95 7.68
N ALA A 122 2.39 3.24 8.70
CA ALA A 122 0.99 3.33 9.14
C ALA A 122 0.61 4.78 9.51
N ARG A 123 1.50 5.51 10.22
CA ARG A 123 1.32 6.93 10.53
C ARG A 123 1.33 7.84 9.32
N CYS A 124 1.92 7.40 8.21
CA CYS A 124 1.91 8.11 6.93
C CYS A 124 0.69 7.79 6.06
N GLY A 125 -0.28 6.99 6.57
CA GLY A 125 -1.52 6.69 5.87
C GLY A 125 -1.54 5.36 5.12
N PHE A 126 -0.55 4.47 5.34
CA PHE A 126 -0.56 3.12 4.78
C PHE A 126 -1.47 2.19 5.60
N ASP A 127 -2.32 1.41 4.91
CA ASP A 127 -3.26 0.48 5.52
C ASP A 127 -2.73 -0.94 5.59
N SER A 128 -1.81 -1.30 4.68
CA SER A 128 -1.33 -2.67 4.56
C SER A 128 0.14 -2.75 4.12
N PHE A 129 0.77 -3.85 4.48
CA PHE A 129 2.21 -4.06 4.32
C PHE A 129 2.47 -5.46 3.78
N GLU A 130 3.11 -5.55 2.61
CA GLU A 130 3.59 -6.82 2.09
C GLU A 130 4.83 -7.22 2.87
N LEU A 131 4.75 -8.32 3.62
CA LEU A 131 5.86 -8.80 4.43
C LEU A 131 6.83 -9.60 3.57
N PRO A 132 8.12 -9.22 3.52
CA PRO A 132 9.15 -10.05 2.93
C PRO A 132 9.18 -11.45 3.56
N PRO A 133 9.62 -12.49 2.82
CA PRO A 133 9.62 -13.87 3.31
C PRO A 133 10.36 -14.07 4.63
N GLU A 134 11.42 -13.30 4.86
CA GLU A 134 12.27 -13.35 6.05
C GLU A 134 11.64 -12.67 7.28
N GLU A 135 10.66 -11.77 7.09
CA GLU A 135 10.00 -11.09 8.20
C GLU A 135 9.04 -12.00 8.94
N LYS A 136 9.13 -12.01 10.27
CA LYS A 136 8.21 -12.76 11.11
C LYS A 136 6.91 -11.98 11.31
N ALA A 137 5.80 -12.62 11.03
CA ALA A 137 4.47 -12.03 11.11
C ALA A 137 4.17 -11.45 12.51
N ASP A 138 4.53 -12.18 13.56
CA ASP A 138 4.28 -11.78 14.95
C ASP A 138 5.11 -10.54 15.35
N GLU A 139 6.38 -10.47 14.89
CA GLU A 139 7.24 -9.33 15.14
C GLU A 139 6.75 -8.08 14.40
N ALA A 140 6.30 -8.24 13.15
CA ALA A 140 5.71 -7.17 12.35
C ALA A 140 4.41 -6.64 12.98
N LEU A 141 3.56 -7.54 13.47
CA LEU A 141 2.31 -7.19 14.16
C LEU A 141 2.60 -6.48 15.50
N ALA A 142 3.58 -6.96 16.25
CA ALA A 142 4.01 -6.30 17.50
C ALA A 142 4.60 -4.90 17.22
N ALA A 143 5.31 -4.72 16.10
CA ALA A 143 5.85 -3.43 15.70
C ALA A 143 4.75 -2.40 15.40
N LEU A 144 3.64 -2.82 14.77
CA LEU A 144 2.49 -1.96 14.51
C LEU A 144 1.81 -1.48 15.81
N ARG A 145 1.81 -2.32 16.85
CA ARG A 145 1.18 -2.07 18.16
C ARG A 145 2.16 -1.53 19.21
N ARG A 146 3.39 -1.20 18.83
CA ARG A 146 4.47 -0.83 19.77
C ARG A 146 4.16 0.40 20.61
N TYR A 147 3.40 1.35 20.07
CA TYR A 147 3.04 2.59 20.72
C TYR A 147 1.53 2.77 20.73
N ASP A 148 0.96 2.93 21.90
CA ASP A 148 -0.45 3.23 22.14
C ASP A 148 -0.74 4.75 22.13
N VAL A 149 0.30 5.58 22.32
CA VAL A 149 0.23 7.03 22.33
C VAL A 149 1.26 7.63 21.40
N VAL A 150 0.86 8.62 20.61
CA VAL A 150 1.75 9.37 19.70
C VAL A 150 1.66 10.88 19.99
N TYR A 151 2.82 11.54 20.04
CA TYR A 151 2.93 12.96 20.32
C TYR A 151 2.50 13.85 19.13
N GLN A 152 2.95 13.52 17.90
CA GLN A 152 2.68 14.34 16.72
C GLN A 152 1.39 13.93 16.03
N PRO A 153 0.60 14.89 15.49
CA PRO A 153 -0.52 14.57 14.61
C PRO A 153 -0.05 13.75 13.41
N ALA A 154 -0.82 12.70 13.11
CA ALA A 154 -0.58 11.81 11.98
C ALA A 154 -1.92 11.19 11.57
N GLU A 155 -1.93 10.37 10.51
CA GLU A 155 -3.10 9.57 10.19
C GLU A 155 -3.52 8.71 11.40
N PRO A 156 -4.82 8.60 11.67
CA PRO A 156 -5.31 7.73 12.75
C PRO A 156 -4.91 6.29 12.50
N ILE A 157 -4.28 5.68 13.49
CA ILE A 157 -4.06 4.23 13.51
C ILE A 157 -5.08 3.68 14.49
N GLU A 158 -5.84 2.68 14.08
CA GLU A 158 -6.83 2.04 14.92
C GLU A 158 -6.19 1.49 16.21
N GLY A 159 -6.75 1.84 17.38
CA GLY A 159 -6.22 1.44 18.68
C GLY A 159 -5.10 2.33 19.23
N ILE A 160 -4.74 3.42 18.56
CA ILE A 160 -3.78 4.40 19.06
C ILE A 160 -4.49 5.71 19.36
N GLU A 161 -4.45 6.13 20.63
CA GLU A 161 -5.01 7.41 21.05
C GLU A 161 -4.05 8.57 20.76
N ARG A 162 -4.61 9.69 20.28
CA ARG A 162 -3.87 10.93 20.14
C ARG A 162 -3.85 11.63 21.50
N GLN A 163 -2.68 11.84 22.10
CA GLN A 163 -2.58 12.79 23.18
C GLN A 163 -2.79 14.22 22.65
N ARG A 164 -3.85 14.88 23.13
CA ARG A 164 -4.06 16.32 22.95
C ARG A 164 -3.27 17.03 24.07
N PHE A 165 -2.06 17.51 23.76
CA PHE A 165 -1.25 18.23 24.71
C PHE A 165 -1.61 19.71 24.85
N PHE A 166 -2.44 20.27 23.97
CA PHE A 166 -2.91 21.64 24.05
C PHE A 166 -4.40 21.69 23.68
N ALA A 167 -5.23 21.98 24.64
CA ALA A 167 -6.58 22.48 24.48
C ALA A 167 -6.52 24.01 24.52
#